data_62c425abbfc0f3051929ab74d5c72413
#
_entry.id   62c425abbfc0f3051929ab74d5c72413
#
_cell.length_a   1.000
_cell.length_b   1.000
_cell.length_c   1.000
_cell.angle_alpha   90.00
_cell.angle_beta   90.00
_cell.angle_gamma   90.00
#
_symmetry.space_group_name_H-M   'P 1'
#
loop_
_entity.id
_entity.type
_entity.pdbx_description
1 polymer ?
#
loop_
_entity_poly.entity_id
_entity_poly.type
_entity_poly.pdbx_seq_one_letter_code
_entity_poly.pdbx_strand_id
1 'polypeptide(L)'
;MPKFTVVAGVPEMEAEWKRLVDGLKAGRLSRSERVRAKKFAHAIAHLEENPFHQGLQSHEIDALSRRYGQKVFESYLENNTPRAGRIFWVYGPRRNYITVIGMEPHPRDSARGYARVALSNLPELERGREKKG
;
A
#
# COMPACT_ATOMS: atom_id res chain seq x y z
N MET A 1 -1.99 -3.28 -20.44
CA MET A 1 -3.02 -2.63 -19.62
C MET A 1 -2.99 -3.14 -18.20
N PRO A 2 -2.96 -2.29 -17.22
CA PRO A 2 -3.04 -2.73 -15.83
C PRO A 2 -4.37 -3.43 -15.57
N LYS A 3 -4.30 -4.46 -14.76
CA LYS A 3 -5.51 -5.19 -14.39
C LYS A 3 -6.21 -4.59 -13.19
N PHE A 4 -5.46 -3.84 -12.39
CA PHE A 4 -6.00 -3.24 -11.18
C PHE A 4 -5.66 -1.78 -11.11
N THR A 5 -6.56 -1.01 -10.50
CA THR A 5 -6.28 0.37 -10.17
C THR A 5 -5.87 0.41 -8.70
N VAL A 6 -4.70 0.95 -8.42
CA VAL A 6 -4.18 1.00 -7.06
C VAL A 6 -4.35 2.41 -6.52
N VAL A 7 -4.99 2.52 -5.38
CA VAL A 7 -5.23 3.81 -4.74
C VAL A 7 -4.75 3.78 -3.31
N ALA A 8 -4.65 4.95 -2.71
CA ALA A 8 -4.20 5.08 -1.32
C ALA A 8 -5.39 5.11 -0.38
N GLY A 9 -5.27 4.43 0.75
CA GLY A 9 -6.27 4.52 1.81
C GLY A 9 -6.23 5.88 2.47
N VAL A 10 -7.29 6.23 3.15
CA VAL A 10 -7.43 7.54 3.78
C VAL A 10 -7.64 7.37 5.27
N PRO A 11 -7.16 8.29 6.09
CA PRO A 11 -6.34 9.47 5.74
C PRO A 11 -4.85 9.21 5.75
N GLU A 12 -4.38 8.24 6.56
CA GLU A 12 -2.94 8.12 6.80
C GLU A 12 -2.15 7.76 5.54
N MET A 13 -2.62 6.79 4.79
CA MET A 13 -1.88 6.37 3.62
C MET A 13 -1.94 7.41 2.52
N GLU A 14 -3.05 8.10 2.41
CA GLU A 14 -3.17 9.17 1.43
C GLU A 14 -2.15 10.27 1.71
N ALA A 15 -1.99 10.64 2.97
CA ALA A 15 -1.03 11.67 3.34
C ALA A 15 0.41 11.23 3.05
N GLU A 16 0.72 10.00 3.37
CA GLU A 16 2.08 9.50 3.15
C GLU A 16 2.39 9.39 1.67
N TRP A 17 1.45 8.89 0.89
CA TRP A 17 1.61 8.77 -0.55
C TRP A 17 1.87 10.14 -1.16
N LYS A 18 1.06 11.12 -0.78
CA LYS A 18 1.21 12.48 -1.29
C LYS A 18 2.55 13.06 -0.87
N ARG A 19 2.96 12.84 0.37
CA ARG A 19 4.24 13.34 0.85
C ARG A 19 5.38 12.80 -0.01
N LEU A 20 5.37 11.51 -0.31
CA LEU A 20 6.41 10.89 -1.09
C LEU A 20 6.42 11.40 -2.53
N VAL A 21 5.25 11.49 -3.14
CA VAL A 21 5.17 11.95 -4.53
C VAL A 21 5.59 13.40 -4.66
N ASP A 22 5.04 14.26 -3.80
CA ASP A 22 5.38 15.68 -3.86
C ASP A 22 6.83 15.92 -3.50
N GLY A 23 7.32 15.22 -2.49
CA GLY A 23 8.72 15.36 -2.10
C GLY A 23 9.68 14.91 -3.18
N LEU A 24 9.32 13.85 -3.88
CA LEU A 24 10.16 13.36 -4.96
C LEU A 24 10.21 14.37 -6.09
N LYS A 25 9.07 14.93 -6.47
CA LYS A 25 9.01 15.93 -7.53
C LYS A 25 9.77 17.19 -7.17
N ALA A 26 9.71 17.58 -5.91
CA ALA A 26 10.37 18.81 -5.46
C ALA A 26 11.82 18.59 -5.04
N GLY A 27 12.30 17.37 -5.05
CA GLY A 27 13.66 17.08 -4.65
C GLY A 27 13.93 17.29 -3.17
N ARG A 28 12.89 17.15 -2.34
CA ARG A 28 13.03 17.41 -0.90
C ARG A 28 13.29 16.17 -0.07
N LEU A 29 13.19 14.99 -0.66
CA LEU A 29 13.37 13.76 0.10
C LEU A 29 14.83 13.48 0.35
N SER A 30 15.14 12.92 1.51
CA SER A 30 16.46 12.43 1.79
C SER A 30 16.81 11.30 0.82
N ARG A 31 18.06 10.91 0.80
CA ARG A 31 18.49 9.85 -0.10
C ARG A 31 17.73 8.55 0.20
N SER A 32 17.62 8.19 1.47
CA SER A 32 16.96 6.96 1.84
C SER A 32 15.46 7.03 1.52
N GLU A 33 14.86 8.19 1.68
CA GLU A 33 13.46 8.34 1.35
C GLU A 33 13.22 8.27 -0.16
N ARG A 34 14.16 8.81 -0.95
CA ARG A 34 14.03 8.70 -2.39
C ARG A 34 14.08 7.25 -2.83
N VAL A 35 15.00 6.48 -2.25
CA VAL A 35 15.09 5.07 -2.58
C VAL A 35 13.80 4.34 -2.23
N ARG A 36 13.27 4.63 -1.04
CA ARG A 36 12.02 4.00 -0.62
C ARG A 36 10.85 4.41 -1.50
N ALA A 37 10.80 5.67 -1.88
CA ALA A 37 9.73 6.15 -2.74
C ALA A 37 9.76 5.44 -4.09
N LYS A 38 10.93 5.24 -4.64
CA LYS A 38 11.07 4.53 -5.90
C LYS A 38 10.68 3.07 -5.79
N LYS A 39 11.05 2.43 -4.69
CA LYS A 39 10.66 1.04 -4.46
C LYS A 39 9.17 0.93 -4.26
N PHE A 40 8.59 1.89 -3.59
CA PHE A 40 7.15 1.94 -3.42
C PHE A 40 6.45 2.04 -4.78
N ALA A 41 6.91 2.96 -5.62
CA ALA A 41 6.32 3.12 -6.95
C ALA A 41 6.44 1.84 -7.76
N HIS A 42 7.56 1.15 -7.64
CA HIS A 42 7.78 -0.09 -8.35
C HIS A 42 6.83 -1.18 -7.88
N ALA A 43 6.64 -1.25 -6.56
CA ALA A 43 5.70 -2.22 -5.99
C ALA A 43 4.27 -1.93 -6.45
N ILE A 44 3.90 -0.66 -6.51
CA ILE A 44 2.58 -0.28 -7.00
C ILE A 44 2.39 -0.75 -8.44
N ALA A 45 3.40 -0.57 -9.28
CA ALA A 45 3.32 -1.02 -10.66
C ALA A 45 3.11 -2.53 -10.74
N HIS A 46 3.78 -3.29 -9.88
CA HIS A 46 3.55 -4.73 -9.82
C HIS A 46 2.13 -5.07 -9.40
N LEU A 47 1.63 -4.36 -8.38
CA LEU A 47 0.26 -4.61 -7.92
C LEU A 47 -0.74 -4.37 -9.04
N GLU A 48 -0.50 -3.36 -9.86
CA GLU A 48 -1.39 -3.05 -10.97
C GLU A 48 -1.47 -4.18 -11.98
N GLU A 49 -0.35 -4.84 -12.19
CA GLU A 49 -0.30 -5.92 -13.16
C GLU A 49 -0.69 -7.25 -12.58
N ASN A 50 -0.18 -7.56 -11.41
CA ASN A 50 -0.42 -8.84 -10.76
C ASN A 50 -0.09 -8.73 -9.28
N PRO A 51 -1.10 -8.63 -8.41
CA PRO A 51 -0.84 -8.48 -6.98
C PRO A 51 -0.05 -9.62 -6.36
N PHE A 52 -0.01 -10.77 -7.02
CA PHE A 52 0.77 -11.89 -6.52
C PHE A 52 2.01 -12.15 -7.36
N HIS A 53 2.52 -11.09 -8.00
CA HIS A 53 3.81 -11.16 -8.66
C HIS A 53 4.85 -11.65 -7.64
N GLN A 54 5.71 -12.58 -8.08
CA GLN A 54 6.60 -13.23 -7.12
C GLN A 54 7.55 -12.26 -6.43
N GLY A 55 7.88 -11.14 -7.07
CA GLY A 55 8.74 -10.15 -6.45
C GLY A 55 8.13 -9.47 -5.24
N LEU A 56 6.82 -9.49 -5.13
CA LEU A 56 6.10 -8.88 -4.01
C LEU A 56 5.98 -9.82 -2.81
N GLN A 57 6.00 -11.11 -3.05
CA GLN A 57 5.79 -12.12 -2.00
C GLN A 57 4.54 -11.85 -1.17
N SER A 58 3.46 -11.55 -1.88
CA SER A 58 2.19 -11.19 -1.24
C SER A 58 1.58 -12.35 -0.48
N HIS A 59 1.10 -12.07 0.72
CA HIS A 59 0.40 -13.08 1.51
C HIS A 59 -0.52 -12.41 2.51
N GLU A 60 -1.53 -13.12 2.93
CA GLU A 60 -2.50 -12.56 3.87
C GLU A 60 -1.93 -12.58 5.29
N ILE A 61 -2.24 -11.52 6.04
CA ILE A 61 -1.88 -11.42 7.46
C ILE A 61 -3.16 -11.53 8.26
N ASP A 62 -3.38 -12.69 8.85
CA ASP A 62 -4.63 -12.97 9.57
C ASP A 62 -4.94 -11.95 10.65
N ALA A 63 -3.93 -11.57 11.42
CA ALA A 63 -4.14 -10.62 12.51
C ALA A 63 -4.69 -9.29 12.00
N LEU A 64 -4.16 -8.82 10.88
CA LEU A 64 -4.64 -7.58 10.29
C LEU A 64 -5.99 -7.75 9.64
N SER A 65 -6.23 -8.91 9.03
CA SER A 65 -7.52 -9.17 8.41
C SER A 65 -8.63 -9.13 9.44
N ARG A 66 -8.38 -9.72 10.59
CA ARG A 66 -9.38 -9.69 11.67
C ARG A 66 -9.61 -8.30 12.20
N ARG A 67 -8.54 -7.53 12.35
CA ARG A 67 -8.65 -6.17 12.87
C ARG A 67 -9.35 -5.26 11.87
N TYR A 68 -9.05 -5.43 10.60
CA TYR A 68 -9.57 -4.55 9.56
C TYR A 68 -10.99 -4.89 9.13
N GLY A 69 -11.37 -6.15 9.25
CA GLY A 69 -12.70 -6.58 8.86
C GLY A 69 -12.79 -7.13 7.46
N GLN A 70 -11.67 -7.27 6.79
CA GLN A 70 -11.60 -7.95 5.50
C GLN A 70 -10.16 -8.39 5.28
N LYS A 71 -9.93 -9.20 4.29
CA LYS A 71 -8.60 -9.76 4.06
C LYS A 71 -7.58 -8.66 3.78
N VAL A 72 -6.52 -8.64 4.59
CA VAL A 72 -5.41 -7.71 4.44
C VAL A 72 -4.19 -8.49 4.01
N PHE A 73 -3.55 -8.01 2.96
CA PHE A 73 -2.36 -8.64 2.41
C PHE A 73 -1.14 -7.79 2.67
N GLU A 74 -0.01 -8.45 2.80
CA GLU A 74 1.28 -7.79 2.94
C GLU A 74 2.09 -8.07 1.69
N SER A 75 2.77 -7.07 1.19
CA SER A 75 3.71 -7.23 0.08
C SER A 75 5.00 -6.52 0.42
N TYR A 76 6.11 -7.05 -0.02
CA TYR A 76 7.40 -6.44 0.22
C TYR A 76 7.71 -5.41 -0.84
N LEU A 77 8.35 -4.32 -0.43
CA LEU A 77 8.81 -3.32 -1.38
C LEU A 77 9.98 -3.84 -2.21
N GLU A 78 10.71 -4.77 -1.66
CA GLU A 78 11.83 -5.37 -2.35
C GLU A 78 11.87 -6.84 -2.03
N ASN A 79 12.02 -7.66 -3.06
CA ASN A 79 11.99 -9.11 -2.94
C ASN A 79 12.95 -9.60 -1.88
N ASN A 80 12.47 -10.44 -0.97
CA ASN A 80 13.28 -11.06 0.07
C ASN A 80 14.04 -10.08 0.95
N THR A 81 13.54 -8.85 1.05
CA THR A 81 14.22 -7.83 1.84
C THR A 81 13.21 -7.10 2.71
N PRO A 82 12.76 -7.73 3.81
CA PRO A 82 11.74 -7.11 4.67
C PRO A 82 12.14 -5.74 5.19
N ARG A 83 13.45 -5.52 5.40
CA ARG A 83 13.91 -4.23 5.89
C ARG A 83 13.67 -3.09 4.91
N ALA A 84 13.55 -3.42 3.64
CA ALA A 84 13.28 -2.40 2.64
C ALA A 84 11.89 -1.81 2.79
N GLY A 85 11.06 -2.47 3.57
CA GLY A 85 9.71 -1.98 3.80
C GLY A 85 8.67 -2.93 3.27
N ARG A 86 7.44 -2.72 3.73
CA ARG A 86 6.30 -3.53 3.36
C ARG A 86 5.11 -2.63 3.17
N ILE A 87 4.19 -3.06 2.31
CA ILE A 87 2.93 -2.38 2.17
C ILE A 87 1.82 -3.36 2.52
N PHE A 88 0.72 -2.80 3.02
CA PHE A 88 -0.47 -3.58 3.35
C PHE A 88 -1.59 -3.09 2.47
N TRP A 89 -2.35 -4.02 1.92
CA TRP A 89 -3.38 -3.63 0.96
C TRP A 89 -4.57 -4.58 1.05
N VAL A 90 -5.70 -4.09 0.54
CA VAL A 90 -6.92 -4.86 0.47
C VAL A 90 -7.53 -4.67 -0.91
N TYR A 91 -8.38 -5.59 -1.29
CA TYR A 91 -9.18 -5.41 -2.49
C TYR A 91 -10.32 -4.46 -2.20
N GLY A 92 -10.63 -3.64 -3.17
CA GLY A 92 -11.73 -2.70 -3.03
C GLY A 92 -11.22 -1.28 -3.11
N PRO A 93 -12.14 -0.29 -3.02
CA PRO A 93 -13.57 -0.40 -2.69
C PRO A 93 -14.43 -0.91 -3.82
N ARG A 94 -13.93 -0.92 -5.03
CA ARG A 94 -14.64 -1.46 -6.16
C ARG A 94 -13.90 -2.66 -6.73
N ARG A 95 -14.61 -3.36 -7.58
CA ARG A 95 -14.02 -4.43 -8.35
C ARG A 95 -12.80 -3.89 -9.11
N ASN A 96 -11.75 -4.67 -9.15
CA ASN A 96 -10.50 -4.32 -9.83
C ASN A 96 -9.75 -3.15 -9.20
N TYR A 97 -10.10 -2.80 -7.97
CA TYR A 97 -9.35 -1.82 -7.21
C TYR A 97 -8.57 -2.50 -6.11
N ILE A 98 -7.39 -1.97 -5.84
CA ILE A 98 -6.58 -2.33 -4.68
C ILE A 98 -6.30 -1.06 -3.92
N THR A 99 -6.57 -1.07 -2.63
CA THR A 99 -6.27 0.08 -1.78
C THR A 99 -5.09 -0.26 -0.89
N VAL A 100 -4.02 0.53 -0.99
CA VAL A 100 -2.90 0.40 -0.07
C VAL A 100 -3.29 1.12 1.21
N ILE A 101 -3.38 0.37 2.30
CA ILE A 101 -3.88 0.90 3.57
C ILE A 101 -2.79 1.11 4.61
N GLY A 102 -1.57 0.73 4.31
CA GLY A 102 -0.48 0.95 5.26
C GLY A 102 0.86 0.68 4.63
N MET A 103 1.89 1.24 5.26
CA MET A 103 3.26 1.05 4.84
C MET A 103 4.15 1.05 6.06
N GLU A 104 5.04 0.06 6.12
CA GLU A 104 5.99 -0.07 7.22
C GLU A 104 7.39 -0.01 6.69
N PRO A 105 8.08 1.11 6.86
CA PRO A 105 9.44 1.21 6.32
C PRO A 105 10.47 0.38 7.06
N HIS A 106 10.23 0.12 8.34
CA HIS A 106 11.17 -0.60 9.17
C HIS A 106 10.50 -1.62 10.04
N PRO A 107 10.47 -2.86 9.64
CA PRO A 107 9.85 -3.90 10.46
C PRO A 107 10.76 -4.36 11.60
N ARG A 108 11.18 -3.41 12.43
CA ARG A 108 12.09 -3.72 13.52
C ARG A 108 11.56 -4.76 14.47
N ASP A 109 10.34 -4.54 14.89
CA ASP A 109 9.70 -5.41 15.84
C ASP A 109 8.60 -6.15 15.15
N SER A 110 8.97 -6.91 14.15
CA SER A 110 7.95 -7.54 13.31
C SER A 110 6.98 -8.39 14.14
N ALA A 111 7.47 -8.96 15.24
CA ALA A 111 6.59 -9.78 16.07
C ALA A 111 5.42 -8.99 16.63
N ARG A 112 5.66 -7.73 16.95
CA ARG A 112 4.61 -6.85 17.47
C ARG A 112 4.18 -5.79 16.47
N GLY A 113 4.84 -5.79 15.33
CA GLY A 113 4.61 -4.75 14.34
C GLY A 113 3.18 -4.67 13.86
N TYR A 114 2.54 -5.81 13.72
CA TYR A 114 1.18 -5.81 13.18
C TYR A 114 0.18 -5.15 14.11
N ALA A 115 0.41 -5.21 15.39
CA ALA A 115 -0.50 -4.57 16.33
C ALA A 115 -0.43 -3.06 16.25
N ARG A 116 0.68 -2.52 15.79
CA ARG A 116 0.91 -1.08 15.76
C ARG A 116 0.80 -0.46 14.37
N VAL A 117 0.63 -1.27 13.37
CA VAL A 117 0.54 -0.73 12.01
C VAL A 117 -0.68 0.17 11.91
N ALA A 118 -0.46 1.39 11.43
CA ALA A 118 -1.56 2.30 11.18
C ALA A 118 -2.20 1.91 9.86
N LEU A 119 -3.49 1.65 9.89
CA LEU A 119 -4.22 1.24 8.70
C LEU A 119 -5.24 2.29 8.34
N SER A 120 -5.24 2.66 7.07
CA SER A 120 -6.18 3.62 6.52
C SER A 120 -7.47 2.95 6.12
N ASN A 121 -8.52 3.74 6.01
CA ASN A 121 -9.81 3.26 5.52
C ASN A 121 -9.83 3.25 4.01
N LEU A 122 -10.78 2.50 3.47
CA LEU A 122 -11.00 2.53 2.04
C LEU A 122 -11.46 3.92 1.62
N PRO A 123 -10.98 4.41 0.48
CA PRO A 123 -11.47 5.70 0.01
C PRO A 123 -12.90 5.59 -0.44
N GLU A 124 -13.63 6.69 -0.25
CA GLU A 124 -15.00 6.77 -0.69
C GLU A 124 -14.98 7.28 -2.12
N LEU A 125 -15.31 6.41 -3.05
CA LEU A 125 -15.35 6.80 -4.43
C LEU A 125 -16.57 7.69 -4.66
N GLU A 126 -16.53 8.46 -5.72
CA GLU A 126 -17.55 9.48 -5.97
C GLU A 126 -18.88 8.84 -6.28
N ARG A 127 -19.64 8.64 -5.24
CA ARG A 127 -20.93 7.98 -5.36
C ARG A 127 -21.94 8.77 -6.14
N GLY A 128 -21.88 10.07 -6.01
CA GLY A 128 -22.81 10.92 -6.74
C GLY A 128 -22.68 10.70 -8.22
N ARG A 129 -21.45 10.62 -8.69
CA ARG A 129 -21.20 10.40 -10.08
C ARG A 129 -21.66 9.01 -10.50
N GLU A 130 -21.41 8.04 -9.66
CA GLU A 130 -21.80 6.68 -9.97
C GLU A 130 -23.30 6.53 -10.05
N LYS A 131 -24.00 7.19 -9.14
CA LYS A 131 -25.44 7.09 -9.11
C LYS A 131 -26.08 7.73 -10.32
N LYS A 132 -25.45 8.76 -10.80
CA LYS A 132 -25.97 9.44 -11.98
C LYS A 132 -25.64 8.73 -13.25
N GLY A 133 -24.56 8.02 -13.21
CA GLY A 133 -24.08 7.30 -14.39
C GLY A 133 -24.77 5.95 -14.52
#